data_40e8ca3d8e8246b0be2023bfd52c2236
#
_entry.id   40e8ca3d8e8246b0be2023bfd52c2236
#
_cell.length_a   1.000
_cell.length_b   1.000
_cell.length_c   1.000
_cell.angle_alpha   90.00
_cell.angle_beta   90.00
_cell.angle_gamma   90.00
#
_symmetry.space_group_name_H-M   'P 1'
#
loop_
_entity.id
_entity.type
_entity.pdbx_description
1 polymer ?
#
loop_
_entity_poly.entity_id
_entity_poly.type
_entity_poly.pdbx_seq_one_letter_code
_entity_poly.pdbx_strand_id
1 'polypeptide(L)'
;IKRFSNQLKKVGFSFDWSRVIDTTDEDYYKWTQWIFLKMFEKGLVFRDRTLVNYCPHCKVVLSNEDSQGGKCDICHSDVVQKSKDVWYLRITQYADKLLEGLDDVDYPENVKQQQVHWIGKSKGAFVNFDIDGIDEKLEIYTTRPDTLFGVTFMVIAPEHPIIDKYKDKVANMDEITAYRNECAKKTEFERTQLVKDKTGVRIQGLE
;
A
#
# COMPACT_ATOMS: atom_id res chain seq x y z
N ILE A 1 29.35 -14.39 -9.09
CA ILE A 1 28.89 -15.80 -9.05
C ILE A 1 30.10 -16.74 -8.96
N LYS A 2 31.04 -16.82 -9.95
CA LYS A 2 32.17 -17.76 -9.95
C LYS A 2 33.01 -17.74 -8.66
N ARG A 3 33.33 -16.55 -8.13
CA ARG A 3 34.10 -16.41 -6.87
C ARG A 3 33.33 -17.03 -5.69
N PHE A 4 32.03 -16.77 -5.59
CA PHE A 4 31.15 -17.28 -4.55
C PHE A 4 31.06 -18.83 -4.61
N SER A 5 30.79 -19.37 -5.78
CA SER A 5 30.75 -20.84 -5.98
C SER A 5 32.08 -21.51 -5.60
N ASN A 6 33.20 -20.91 -5.96
CA ASN A 6 34.52 -21.42 -5.59
C ASN A 6 34.78 -21.40 -4.07
N GLN A 7 34.32 -20.36 -3.39
CA GLN A 7 34.42 -20.28 -1.94
C GLN A 7 33.58 -21.36 -1.25
N LEU A 8 32.32 -21.55 -1.68
CA LEU A 8 31.42 -22.58 -1.15
C LEU A 8 31.98 -24.00 -1.38
N LYS A 9 32.56 -24.27 -2.56
CA LYS A 9 33.25 -25.55 -2.85
C LYS A 9 34.45 -25.79 -1.91
N LYS A 10 35.22 -24.73 -1.60
CA LYS A 10 36.37 -24.84 -0.66
C LYS A 10 35.95 -25.12 0.78
N VAL A 11 34.77 -24.65 1.19
CA VAL A 11 34.18 -24.95 2.50
C VAL A 11 33.70 -26.40 2.60
N GLY A 12 33.58 -27.10 1.48
CA GLY A 12 33.25 -28.53 1.45
C GLY A 12 31.74 -28.83 1.46
N PHE A 13 30.90 -27.87 1.02
CA PHE A 13 29.47 -28.15 0.87
C PHE A 13 29.23 -29.22 -0.18
N SER A 14 28.44 -30.25 0.17
CA SER A 14 28.08 -31.38 -0.68
C SER A 14 26.86 -31.10 -1.56
N PHE A 15 26.83 -29.93 -2.21
CA PHE A 15 25.78 -29.62 -3.18
C PHE A 15 26.03 -30.30 -4.53
N ASP A 16 24.96 -30.67 -5.20
CA ASP A 16 25.04 -31.07 -6.61
C ASP A 16 25.22 -29.80 -7.48
N TRP A 17 26.46 -29.49 -7.79
CA TRP A 17 26.83 -28.31 -8.56
C TRP A 17 26.40 -28.37 -10.04
N SER A 18 25.91 -29.50 -10.52
CA SER A 18 25.30 -29.61 -11.86
C SER A 18 23.87 -29.03 -11.90
N ARG A 19 23.27 -28.86 -10.73
CA ARG A 19 21.88 -28.35 -10.59
C ARG A 19 21.84 -26.91 -10.11
N VAL A 20 22.84 -26.12 -10.44
CA VAL A 20 22.84 -24.67 -10.15
C VAL A 20 21.77 -23.98 -10.99
N ILE A 21 20.95 -23.19 -10.33
CA ILE A 21 19.90 -22.39 -10.98
C ILE A 21 20.35 -20.94 -11.03
N ASP A 22 20.26 -20.32 -12.19
CA ASP A 22 20.39 -18.88 -12.41
C ASP A 22 19.03 -18.31 -12.82
N THR A 23 18.48 -17.43 -11.99
CA THR A 23 17.16 -16.84 -12.24
C THR A 23 17.17 -15.84 -13.41
N THR A 24 18.36 -15.45 -13.91
CA THR A 24 18.53 -14.59 -15.09
C THR A 24 18.67 -15.42 -16.39
N ASP A 25 18.73 -16.73 -16.29
CA ASP A 25 18.80 -17.64 -17.43
C ASP A 25 17.43 -17.70 -18.15
N GLU A 26 17.47 -17.66 -19.49
CA GLU A 26 16.27 -17.75 -20.33
C GLU A 26 15.47 -19.03 -20.07
N ASP A 27 16.15 -20.13 -19.83
CA ASP A 27 15.53 -21.41 -19.51
C ASP A 27 14.82 -21.42 -18.16
N TYR A 28 15.21 -20.49 -17.26
CA TYR A 28 14.55 -20.31 -15.98
C TYR A 28 13.41 -19.30 -16.06
N TYR A 29 13.66 -18.05 -16.50
CA TYR A 29 12.65 -16.98 -16.43
C TYR A 29 11.50 -17.15 -17.43
N LYS A 30 11.64 -17.99 -18.46
CA LYS A 30 10.53 -18.35 -19.34
C LYS A 30 9.30 -18.88 -18.56
N TRP A 31 9.54 -19.58 -17.45
CA TRP A 31 8.45 -20.09 -16.61
C TRP A 31 7.74 -18.97 -15.84
N THR A 32 8.47 -17.96 -15.36
CA THR A 32 7.88 -16.77 -14.76
C THR A 32 7.00 -16.03 -15.78
N GLN A 33 7.48 -15.89 -17.01
CA GLN A 33 6.70 -15.29 -18.10
C GLN A 33 5.47 -16.12 -18.45
N TRP A 34 5.60 -17.45 -18.48
CA TRP A 34 4.48 -18.33 -18.73
C TRP A 34 3.41 -18.25 -17.63
N ILE A 35 3.80 -18.20 -16.36
CA ILE A 35 2.87 -18.01 -15.24
C ILE A 35 2.15 -16.68 -15.37
N PHE A 36 2.87 -15.60 -15.69
CA PHE A 36 2.28 -14.30 -15.93
C PHE A 36 1.22 -14.33 -17.04
N LEU A 37 1.53 -14.94 -18.18
CA LEU A 37 0.60 -15.08 -19.30
C LEU A 37 -0.64 -15.89 -18.89
N LYS A 38 -0.47 -16.97 -18.13
CA LYS A 38 -1.60 -17.77 -17.63
C LYS A 38 -2.49 -16.99 -16.67
N MET A 39 -1.91 -16.16 -15.80
CA MET A 39 -2.69 -15.26 -14.95
C MET A 39 -3.39 -14.17 -15.76
N PHE A 40 -2.73 -13.62 -16.78
CA PHE A 40 -3.33 -12.63 -17.68
C PHE A 40 -4.51 -13.22 -18.47
N GLU A 41 -4.38 -14.41 -19.06
CA GLU A 41 -5.46 -15.14 -19.75
C GLU A 41 -6.69 -15.35 -18.85
N LYS A 42 -6.46 -15.56 -17.54
CA LYS A 42 -7.52 -15.72 -16.52
C LYS A 42 -8.08 -14.39 -15.98
N GLY A 43 -7.63 -13.25 -16.47
CA GLY A 43 -8.04 -11.93 -15.99
C GLY A 43 -7.56 -11.59 -14.57
N LEU A 44 -6.58 -12.34 -14.05
CA LEU A 44 -6.01 -12.12 -12.71
C LEU A 44 -4.94 -11.04 -12.69
N VAL A 45 -4.49 -10.57 -13.86
CA VAL A 45 -3.49 -9.51 -14.02
C VAL A 45 -4.11 -8.37 -14.80
N PHE A 46 -3.91 -7.14 -14.34
CA PHE A 46 -4.40 -5.93 -15.00
C PHE A 46 -3.39 -4.79 -14.84
N ARG A 47 -3.48 -3.78 -15.70
CA ARG A 47 -2.70 -2.55 -15.55
C ARG A 47 -3.57 -1.48 -14.93
N ASP A 48 -2.96 -0.72 -14.02
CA ASP A 48 -3.57 0.46 -13.44
C ASP A 48 -2.50 1.49 -13.12
N ARG A 49 -2.92 2.72 -12.86
CA ARG A 49 -2.05 3.83 -12.53
C ARG A 49 -2.01 4.05 -11.04
N THR A 50 -0.82 4.06 -10.46
CA THR A 50 -0.63 4.32 -9.03
C THR A 50 0.54 5.26 -8.76
N LEU A 51 0.57 5.82 -7.56
CA LEU A 51 1.73 6.55 -7.05
C LEU A 51 2.77 5.55 -6.54
N VAL A 52 4.01 5.74 -6.95
CA VAL A 52 5.15 4.93 -6.52
C VAL A 52 6.23 5.83 -5.93
N ASN A 53 6.97 5.29 -4.96
CA ASN A 53 8.18 5.96 -4.46
C ASN A 53 9.23 5.97 -5.58
N TYR A 54 9.71 7.13 -5.96
CA TYR A 54 10.64 7.29 -7.08
C TYR A 54 11.85 8.13 -6.65
N CYS A 55 13.05 7.58 -6.88
CA CYS A 55 14.27 8.35 -6.71
C CYS A 55 14.60 9.07 -8.03
N PRO A 56 14.57 10.42 -8.08
CA PRO A 56 14.89 11.16 -9.30
C PRO A 56 16.38 11.08 -9.70
N HIS A 57 17.27 10.87 -8.72
CA HIS A 57 18.70 10.72 -8.95
C HIS A 57 19.06 9.35 -9.55
N CYS A 58 18.65 8.25 -8.89
CA CYS A 58 18.90 6.89 -9.38
C CYS A 58 17.96 6.49 -10.52
N LYS A 59 16.86 7.24 -10.75
CA LYS A 59 15.82 6.98 -11.75
C LYS A 59 15.15 5.61 -11.59
N VAL A 60 14.98 5.17 -10.34
CA VAL A 60 14.39 3.87 -9.98
C VAL A 60 13.13 4.04 -9.14
N VAL A 61 12.25 3.07 -9.22
CA VAL A 61 11.13 2.90 -8.28
C VAL A 61 11.65 2.16 -7.07
N LEU A 62 11.26 2.62 -5.90
CA LEU A 62 11.68 2.07 -4.60
C LEU A 62 10.50 1.42 -3.89
N SER A 63 10.80 0.39 -3.09
CA SER A 63 9.86 -0.15 -2.12
C SER A 63 9.68 0.83 -0.95
N ASN A 64 8.74 0.55 -0.05
CA ASN A 64 8.58 1.35 1.17
C ASN A 64 9.81 1.21 2.09
N GLU A 65 10.39 0.00 2.10
CA GLU A 65 11.59 -0.31 2.88
C GLU A 65 12.82 0.47 2.38
N ASP A 66 12.99 0.59 1.05
CA ASP A 66 14.11 1.29 0.40
C ASP A 66 13.94 2.82 0.39
N SER A 67 12.80 3.34 0.87
CA SER A 67 12.46 4.77 0.90
C SER A 67 12.13 5.30 2.30
N GLN A 68 12.62 4.63 3.34
CA GLN A 68 12.38 5.03 4.72
C GLN A 68 12.89 6.45 5.01
N GLY A 69 12.09 7.22 5.75
CA GLY A 69 12.39 8.63 6.05
C GLY A 69 12.38 9.54 4.82
N GLY A 70 11.76 9.13 3.71
CA GLY A 70 11.70 9.90 2.47
C GLY A 70 13.03 10.00 1.71
N LYS A 71 14.00 9.13 2.03
CA LYS A 71 15.33 9.08 1.41
C LYS A 71 15.55 7.76 0.68
N CYS A 72 16.24 7.83 -0.45
CA CYS A 72 16.68 6.65 -1.20
C CYS A 72 17.81 5.93 -0.42
N ASP A 73 17.69 4.63 -0.20
CA ASP A 73 18.69 3.81 0.49
C ASP A 73 20.04 3.74 -0.26
N ILE A 74 20.02 3.91 -1.60
CA ILE A 74 21.21 3.82 -2.46
C ILE A 74 22.00 5.12 -2.47
N CYS A 75 21.34 6.27 -2.71
CA CYS A 75 22.01 7.55 -2.94
C CYS A 75 21.68 8.64 -1.93
N HIS A 76 20.78 8.36 -0.98
CA HIS A 76 20.29 9.25 0.09
C HIS A 76 19.62 10.55 -0.38
N SER A 77 19.31 10.65 -1.68
CA SER A 77 18.51 11.77 -2.23
C SER A 77 17.04 11.66 -1.83
N ASP A 78 16.34 12.79 -1.85
CA ASP A 78 14.90 12.83 -1.56
C ASP A 78 14.11 11.97 -2.57
N VAL A 79 13.19 11.19 -2.03
CA VAL A 79 12.24 10.36 -2.78
C VAL A 79 10.99 11.18 -3.05
N VAL A 80 10.45 11.06 -4.26
CA VAL A 80 9.21 11.74 -4.67
C VAL A 80 8.15 10.73 -5.05
N GLN A 81 6.89 11.09 -4.87
CA GLN A 81 5.78 10.31 -5.39
C GLN A 81 5.62 10.57 -6.90
N LYS A 82 5.60 9.51 -7.69
CA LYS A 82 5.43 9.60 -9.15
C LYS A 82 4.34 8.66 -9.62
N SER A 83 3.40 9.19 -10.40
CA SER A 83 2.37 8.36 -11.02
C SER A 83 2.97 7.51 -12.13
N LYS A 84 2.74 6.18 -12.06
CA LYS A 84 3.18 5.21 -13.06
C LYS A 84 2.11 4.17 -13.34
N ASP A 85 2.10 3.67 -14.57
CA ASP A 85 1.33 2.47 -14.93
C ASP A 85 2.09 1.25 -14.41
N VAL A 86 1.42 0.43 -13.61
CA VAL A 86 1.98 -0.80 -13.01
C VAL A 86 1.06 -1.97 -13.24
N TRP A 87 1.60 -3.18 -13.12
CA TRP A 87 0.83 -4.40 -13.15
C TRP A 87 0.34 -4.77 -11.76
N TYR A 88 -0.94 -5.08 -11.65
CA TYR A 88 -1.58 -5.56 -10.43
C TYR A 88 -2.03 -7.00 -10.58
N LEU A 89 -1.97 -7.75 -9.49
CA LEU A 89 -2.57 -9.07 -9.35
C LEU A 89 -3.85 -8.95 -8.51
N ARG A 90 -4.94 -9.56 -8.98
CA ARG A 90 -6.25 -9.55 -8.28
C ARG A 90 -6.28 -10.54 -7.12
N ILE A 91 -5.31 -10.45 -6.22
CA ILE A 91 -5.18 -11.39 -5.09
C ILE A 91 -6.36 -11.32 -4.13
N THR A 92 -7.00 -10.15 -3.99
CA THR A 92 -8.14 -9.93 -3.09
C THR A 92 -9.38 -10.74 -3.47
N GLN A 93 -9.50 -11.21 -4.73
CA GLN A 93 -10.58 -12.11 -5.14
C GLN A 93 -10.53 -13.47 -4.45
N TYR A 94 -9.39 -13.84 -3.88
CA TYR A 94 -9.18 -15.11 -3.20
C TYR A 94 -9.24 -14.99 -1.67
N ALA A 95 -9.47 -13.80 -1.13
CA ALA A 95 -9.42 -13.57 0.31
C ALA A 95 -10.39 -14.47 1.09
N ASP A 96 -11.66 -14.52 0.69
CA ASP A 96 -12.67 -15.37 1.33
C ASP A 96 -12.34 -16.87 1.15
N LYS A 97 -11.97 -17.26 -0.06
CA LYS A 97 -11.61 -18.66 -0.35
C LYS A 97 -10.37 -19.12 0.44
N LEU A 98 -9.41 -18.22 0.67
CA LEU A 98 -8.25 -18.53 1.50
C LEU A 98 -8.65 -18.74 2.97
N LEU A 99 -9.57 -17.93 3.50
CA LEU A 99 -10.09 -18.10 4.85
C LEU A 99 -10.86 -19.42 5.00
N GLU A 100 -11.76 -19.73 4.06
CA GLU A 100 -12.52 -20.98 4.04
C GLU A 100 -11.61 -22.20 3.95
N GLY A 101 -10.56 -22.15 3.11
CA GLY A 101 -9.60 -23.24 2.93
C GLY A 101 -8.71 -23.52 4.16
N LEU A 102 -8.71 -22.65 5.18
CA LEU A 102 -7.99 -22.95 6.42
C LEU A 102 -8.59 -24.11 7.22
N ASP A 103 -9.86 -24.42 6.99
CA ASP A 103 -10.53 -25.56 7.63
C ASP A 103 -10.08 -26.90 7.01
N ASP A 104 -9.64 -26.88 5.76
CA ASP A 104 -9.23 -28.07 4.99
C ASP A 104 -7.76 -28.46 5.20
N VAL A 105 -6.96 -27.61 5.86
CA VAL A 105 -5.52 -27.83 6.04
C VAL A 105 -5.15 -28.12 7.50
N ASP A 106 -4.24 -29.06 7.68
CA ASP A 106 -3.68 -29.42 8.98
C ASP A 106 -2.50 -28.50 9.36
N TYR A 107 -2.79 -27.21 9.53
CA TYR A 107 -1.83 -26.22 10.01
C TYR A 107 -1.93 -26.02 11.52
N PRO A 108 -0.80 -25.73 12.19
CA PRO A 108 -0.83 -25.28 13.58
C PRO A 108 -1.75 -24.05 13.74
N GLU A 109 -2.48 -23.99 14.88
CA GLU A 109 -3.48 -22.94 15.10
C GLU A 109 -2.90 -21.51 15.01
N ASN A 110 -1.69 -21.30 15.51
CA ASN A 110 -1.01 -20.00 15.42
C ASN A 110 -0.76 -19.57 13.95
N VAL A 111 -0.51 -20.52 13.04
CA VAL A 111 -0.34 -20.24 11.61
C VAL A 111 -1.67 -19.86 10.96
N LYS A 112 -2.76 -20.57 11.31
CA LYS A 112 -4.11 -20.22 10.84
C LYS A 112 -4.50 -18.82 11.30
N GLN A 113 -4.29 -18.49 12.57
CA GLN A 113 -4.59 -17.18 13.12
C GLN A 113 -3.78 -16.04 12.46
N GLN A 114 -2.52 -16.28 12.15
CA GLN A 114 -1.70 -15.31 11.42
C GLN A 114 -2.27 -15.01 10.03
N GLN A 115 -2.75 -16.02 9.30
CA GLN A 115 -3.37 -15.83 7.99
C GLN A 115 -4.71 -15.10 8.10
N VAL A 116 -5.54 -15.43 9.07
CA VAL A 116 -6.81 -14.73 9.36
C VAL A 116 -6.54 -13.24 9.64
N HIS A 117 -5.57 -12.95 10.50
CA HIS A 117 -5.21 -11.57 10.84
C HIS A 117 -4.60 -10.82 9.64
N TRP A 118 -3.81 -11.50 8.81
CA TRP A 118 -3.22 -10.90 7.62
C TRP A 118 -4.28 -10.51 6.59
N ILE A 119 -5.27 -11.36 6.34
CA ILE A 119 -6.38 -11.06 5.44
C ILE A 119 -7.27 -9.98 6.04
N GLY A 120 -7.49 -10.00 7.34
CA GLY A 120 -8.14 -8.93 8.09
C GLY A 120 -9.58 -8.66 7.66
N LYS A 121 -10.37 -9.72 7.36
CA LYS A 121 -11.77 -9.55 6.99
C LYS A 121 -12.55 -8.85 8.10
N SER A 122 -13.12 -7.69 7.77
CA SER A 122 -13.94 -6.90 8.69
C SER A 122 -15.37 -6.75 8.16
N LYS A 123 -16.31 -6.55 9.07
CA LYS A 123 -17.71 -6.21 8.77
C LYS A 123 -18.03 -4.85 9.36
N GLY A 124 -18.73 -4.02 8.60
CA GLY A 124 -19.11 -2.69 9.04
C GLY A 124 -20.25 -2.12 8.21
N ALA A 125 -20.52 -0.85 8.40
CA ALA A 125 -21.56 -0.12 7.70
C ALA A 125 -20.98 1.13 7.01
N PHE A 126 -21.52 1.45 5.85
CA PHE A 126 -21.35 2.76 5.22
C PHE A 126 -22.37 3.73 5.80
N VAL A 127 -21.94 4.92 6.15
CA VAL A 127 -22.76 5.97 6.73
C VAL A 127 -22.48 7.26 6.00
N ASN A 128 -23.55 7.96 5.62
CA ASN A 128 -23.47 9.24 4.97
C ASN A 128 -23.73 10.36 5.98
N PHE A 129 -22.84 11.35 6.02
CA PHE A 129 -23.01 12.59 6.76
C PHE A 129 -23.31 13.71 5.79
N ASP A 130 -24.35 14.48 6.07
CA ASP A 130 -24.65 15.72 5.36
C ASP A 130 -23.64 16.81 5.79
N ILE A 131 -23.32 17.72 4.88
CA ILE A 131 -22.44 18.86 5.16
C ILE A 131 -23.27 20.11 5.01
N ASP A 132 -23.32 20.91 6.07
CA ASP A 132 -24.12 22.15 6.05
C ASP A 132 -23.66 23.10 4.94
N GLY A 133 -24.64 23.63 4.21
CA GLY A 133 -24.42 24.62 3.15
C GLY A 133 -23.95 24.07 1.80
N ILE A 134 -23.85 22.73 1.63
CA ILE A 134 -23.57 22.10 0.34
C ILE A 134 -24.44 20.87 0.11
N ASP A 135 -24.79 20.61 -1.16
CA ASP A 135 -25.55 19.41 -1.55
C ASP A 135 -24.60 18.27 -1.85
N GLU A 136 -23.85 17.84 -0.83
CA GLU A 136 -22.95 16.72 -0.90
C GLU A 136 -22.85 16.02 0.44
N LYS A 137 -22.59 14.70 0.41
CA LYS A 137 -22.46 13.87 1.61
C LYS A 137 -21.05 13.31 1.72
N LEU A 138 -20.58 13.21 2.94
CA LEU A 138 -19.38 12.45 3.26
C LEU A 138 -19.77 11.02 3.62
N GLU A 139 -19.42 10.07 2.77
CA GLU A 139 -19.56 8.66 3.06
C GLU A 139 -18.36 8.17 3.86
N ILE A 140 -18.61 7.53 4.98
CA ILE A 140 -17.60 6.85 5.79
C ILE A 140 -17.92 5.35 5.90
N TYR A 141 -16.90 4.55 6.12
CA TYR A 141 -17.03 3.17 6.54
C TYR A 141 -16.61 3.03 8.00
N THR A 142 -17.46 2.37 8.81
CA THR A 142 -17.13 2.08 10.22
C THR A 142 -17.44 0.64 10.58
N THR A 143 -16.56 0.02 11.35
CA THR A 143 -16.79 -1.29 11.99
C THR A 143 -17.55 -1.17 13.32
N ARG A 144 -17.78 0.06 13.81
CA ARG A 144 -18.45 0.37 15.07
C ARG A 144 -19.59 1.36 14.87
N PRO A 145 -20.65 0.99 14.15
CA PRO A 145 -21.82 1.86 13.94
C PRO A 145 -22.53 2.23 15.24
N ASP A 146 -22.38 1.44 16.28
CA ASP A 146 -22.89 1.67 17.63
C ASP A 146 -22.32 2.96 18.29
N THR A 147 -21.16 3.44 17.85
CA THR A 147 -20.51 4.64 18.40
C THR A 147 -20.90 5.94 17.68
N LEU A 148 -21.70 5.87 16.63
CA LEU A 148 -22.06 7.04 15.81
C LEU A 148 -22.77 8.16 16.59
N PHE A 149 -23.57 7.80 17.60
CA PHE A 149 -24.26 8.77 18.46
C PHE A 149 -23.33 9.65 19.31
N GLY A 150 -22.06 9.27 19.42
CA GLY A 150 -21.01 10.04 20.11
C GLY A 150 -20.12 10.87 19.20
N VAL A 151 -20.39 10.94 17.88
CA VAL A 151 -19.58 11.70 16.92
C VAL A 151 -19.76 13.20 17.18
N THR A 152 -18.65 13.89 17.34
CA THR A 152 -18.60 15.34 17.56
C THR A 152 -17.81 16.08 16.47
N PHE A 153 -17.02 15.38 15.67
CA PHE A 153 -16.28 15.92 14.54
C PHE A 153 -15.94 14.84 13.52
N MET A 154 -15.68 15.26 12.29
CA MET A 154 -15.24 14.41 11.19
C MET A 154 -13.80 14.76 10.81
N VAL A 155 -13.02 13.74 10.44
CA VAL A 155 -11.66 13.91 9.92
C VAL A 155 -11.60 13.36 8.51
N ILE A 156 -11.08 14.16 7.60
CA ILE A 156 -10.85 13.76 6.20
C ILE A 156 -9.36 13.85 5.88
N ALA A 157 -8.92 13.09 4.87
CA ALA A 157 -7.55 13.21 4.39
C ALA A 157 -7.29 14.61 3.81
N PRO A 158 -6.10 15.19 3.98
CA PRO A 158 -5.80 16.51 3.43
C PRO A 158 -5.99 16.60 1.92
N GLU A 159 -5.83 15.48 1.22
CA GLU A 159 -5.98 15.36 -0.24
C GLU A 159 -7.43 15.09 -0.68
N HIS A 160 -8.39 15.08 0.25
CA HIS A 160 -9.78 14.76 -0.10
C HIS A 160 -10.35 15.77 -1.11
N PRO A 161 -10.98 15.30 -2.22
CA PRO A 161 -11.42 16.16 -3.33
C PRO A 161 -12.43 17.24 -2.93
N ILE A 162 -13.17 17.03 -1.85
CA ILE A 162 -14.20 17.95 -1.38
C ILE A 162 -13.61 19.33 -1.02
N ILE A 163 -12.38 19.37 -0.51
CA ILE A 163 -11.70 20.62 -0.13
C ILE A 163 -11.45 21.48 -1.38
N ASP A 164 -10.98 20.86 -2.47
CA ASP A 164 -10.70 21.59 -3.72
C ASP A 164 -11.99 21.96 -4.45
N LYS A 165 -13.02 21.11 -4.38
CA LYS A 165 -14.32 21.34 -5.00
C LYS A 165 -15.03 22.57 -4.37
N TYR A 166 -14.89 22.75 -3.08
CA TYR A 166 -15.53 23.83 -2.32
C TYR A 166 -14.54 24.84 -1.73
N LYS A 167 -13.39 25.02 -2.37
CA LYS A 167 -12.34 25.95 -1.92
C LYS A 167 -12.83 27.38 -1.65
N ASP A 168 -13.82 27.84 -2.40
CA ASP A 168 -14.39 29.20 -2.25
C ASP A 168 -15.20 29.37 -0.96
N LYS A 169 -15.59 28.25 -0.33
CA LYS A 169 -16.30 28.25 0.97
C LYS A 169 -15.37 28.00 2.14
N VAL A 170 -14.12 27.61 1.90
CA VAL A 170 -13.11 27.34 2.93
C VAL A 170 -12.32 28.60 3.22
N ALA A 171 -12.43 29.11 4.44
CA ALA A 171 -11.83 30.38 4.81
C ALA A 171 -10.30 30.33 5.04
N ASN A 172 -9.76 29.13 5.39
CA ASN A 172 -8.35 28.94 5.73
C ASN A 172 -7.58 28.05 4.74
N MET A 173 -7.80 28.23 3.44
CA MET A 173 -7.16 27.44 2.39
C MET A 173 -5.63 27.47 2.41
N ASP A 174 -5.03 28.60 2.82
CA ASP A 174 -3.56 28.73 2.89
C ASP A 174 -2.97 27.81 3.95
N GLU A 175 -3.61 27.73 5.12
CA GLU A 175 -3.22 26.84 6.21
C GLU A 175 -3.35 25.35 5.79
N ILE A 176 -4.46 25.01 5.13
CA ILE A 176 -4.70 23.65 4.61
C ILE A 176 -3.66 23.28 3.54
N THR A 177 -3.34 24.23 2.66
CA THR A 177 -2.32 24.01 1.61
C THR A 177 -0.93 23.79 2.23
N ALA A 178 -0.56 24.55 3.24
CA ALA A 178 0.69 24.37 3.97
C ALA A 178 0.75 22.97 4.62
N TYR A 179 -0.35 22.55 5.26
CA TYR A 179 -0.48 21.24 5.88
C TYR A 179 -0.42 20.10 4.84
N ARG A 180 -1.07 20.24 3.68
CA ARG A 180 -0.96 19.31 2.56
C ARG A 180 0.48 19.11 2.11
N ASN A 181 1.22 20.21 1.95
CA ASN A 181 2.63 20.18 1.54
C ASN A 181 3.52 19.50 2.59
N GLU A 182 3.20 19.63 3.87
CA GLU A 182 3.87 18.88 4.94
C GLU A 182 3.55 17.39 4.88
N CYS A 183 2.27 17.04 4.74
CA CYS A 183 1.83 15.65 4.65
C CYS A 183 2.38 14.94 3.42
N ALA A 184 2.51 15.64 2.28
CA ALA A 184 3.05 15.10 1.04
C ALA A 184 4.53 14.67 1.14
N LYS A 185 5.27 15.18 2.13
CA LYS A 185 6.67 14.77 2.39
C LYS A 185 6.77 13.47 3.18
N LYS A 186 5.67 13.04 3.82
CA LYS A 186 5.62 11.82 4.65
C LYS A 186 5.18 10.64 3.79
N THR A 187 5.83 9.49 3.99
CA THR A 187 5.39 8.23 3.38
C THR A 187 4.07 7.77 4.01
N GLU A 188 3.35 6.89 3.32
CA GLU A 188 2.12 6.29 3.86
C GLU A 188 2.35 5.57 5.19
N PHE A 189 3.47 4.87 5.32
CA PHE A 189 3.86 4.20 6.55
C PHE A 189 4.10 5.19 7.70
N GLU A 190 4.77 6.30 7.44
CA GLU A 190 4.97 7.37 8.44
C GLU A 190 3.63 8.00 8.85
N ARG A 191 2.71 8.19 7.90
CA ARG A 191 1.39 8.79 8.15
C ARG A 191 0.46 7.88 8.96
N THR A 192 0.58 6.55 8.81
CA THR A 192 -0.36 5.59 9.39
C THR A 192 0.17 4.87 10.62
N GLN A 193 1.47 4.53 10.64
CA GLN A 193 2.03 3.65 11.66
C GLN A 193 3.02 4.30 12.62
N LEU A 194 3.80 5.30 12.18
CA LEU A 194 4.84 5.91 13.01
C LEU A 194 4.38 7.15 13.79
N VAL A 195 3.20 7.68 13.50
CA VAL A 195 2.76 8.94 14.12
C VAL A 195 2.28 8.70 15.54
N LYS A 196 3.06 9.17 16.52
CA LYS A 196 2.68 9.24 17.94
C LYS A 196 1.76 10.44 18.22
N ASP A 197 2.04 11.57 17.58
CA ASP A 197 1.30 12.82 17.76
C ASP A 197 0.31 13.01 16.59
N LYS A 198 -0.97 13.16 16.93
CA LYS A 198 -2.01 13.45 15.93
C LYS A 198 -1.94 14.93 15.56
N THR A 199 -1.77 15.20 14.27
CA THR A 199 -1.78 16.57 13.72
C THR A 199 -2.95 16.73 12.77
N GLY A 200 -3.43 17.95 12.60
CA GLY A 200 -4.53 18.27 11.72
C GLY A 200 -4.79 19.78 11.68
N VAL A 201 -5.54 20.20 10.67
CA VAL A 201 -6.00 21.58 10.52
C VAL A 201 -7.52 21.56 10.48
N ARG A 202 -8.18 22.40 11.27
CA ARG A 202 -9.63 22.53 11.23
C ARG A 202 -10.03 23.27 9.95
N ILE A 203 -10.96 22.68 9.19
CA ILE A 203 -11.57 23.35 8.04
C ILE A 203 -12.55 24.39 8.57
N GLN A 204 -12.45 25.62 8.10
CA GLN A 204 -13.34 26.72 8.47
C GLN A 204 -14.27 27.03 7.29
N GLY A 205 -15.59 27.03 7.54
CA GLY A 205 -16.61 27.34 6.54
C GLY A 205 -17.32 26.15 5.89
N LEU A 206 -16.95 24.92 6.26
CA LEU A 206 -17.70 23.68 5.99
C LEU A 206 -17.96 22.99 7.33
N GLU A 207 -19.22 22.78 7.69
CA GLU A 207 -19.66 22.15 8.95
C GLU A 207 -20.63 20.99 8.70
#